data_7c9c9742e966af345df44c72adce0f8a
#
_entry.id   7c9c9742e966af345df44c72adce0f8a
#
_cell.length_a   1.000
_cell.length_b   1.000
_cell.length_c   1.000
_cell.angle_alpha   90.00
_cell.angle_beta   90.00
_cell.angle_gamma   90.00
#
_symmetry.space_group_name_H-M   'P 1'
#
loop_
_entity.id
_entity.type
_entity.pdbx_description
1 polymer ?
#
loop_
_entity_poly.entity_id
_entity_poly.type
_entity_poly.pdbx_seq_one_letter_code
_entity_poly.pdbx_strand_id
1 'polypeptide(L)'
;ALGAKLAARNRLVIGTHGDGSYMFGNPISAHYVGAEQELPVLTVIFNNQRWQAVRRATVSMHRDGYAAKSPKQPITFLDSVTNYQKAVEVADGYGEKVTDPNDVLPALERGLRVVNVEKRQAVINVLCSA
;
A
#
# COMPACT_ATOMS: atom_id res chain seq x y z
N ALA A 1 -6.64 -0.11 9.60
CA ALA A 1 -7.37 -1.29 9.10
C ALA A 1 -7.44 -2.38 10.18
N LEU A 2 -6.32 -2.82 10.79
CA LEU A 2 -6.30 -3.92 11.77
C LEU A 2 -7.20 -3.67 12.98
N GLY A 3 -7.16 -2.47 13.58
CA GLY A 3 -8.05 -2.13 14.70
C GLY A 3 -9.53 -2.22 14.34
N ALA A 4 -9.92 -1.79 13.15
CA ALA A 4 -11.28 -1.94 12.66
C ALA A 4 -11.68 -3.42 12.49
N LYS A 5 -10.75 -4.24 11.99
CA LYS A 5 -10.97 -5.69 11.84
C LYS A 5 -11.07 -6.39 13.20
N LEU A 6 -10.25 -5.98 14.16
CA LEU A 6 -10.31 -6.50 15.54
C LEU A 6 -11.67 -6.18 16.20
N ALA A 7 -12.16 -4.96 16.03
CA ALA A 7 -13.46 -4.53 16.57
C ALA A 7 -14.66 -5.17 15.87
N ALA A 8 -14.49 -5.57 14.61
CA ALA A 8 -15.59 -6.11 13.79
C ALA A 8 -15.10 -7.32 12.96
N ARG A 9 -14.77 -8.41 13.64
CA ARG A 9 -14.13 -9.61 13.04
C ARG A 9 -14.94 -10.21 11.88
N ASN A 10 -16.26 -10.12 11.91
CA ASN A 10 -17.14 -10.68 10.87
C ASN A 10 -17.30 -9.76 9.64
N ARG A 11 -16.80 -8.52 9.69
CA ARG A 11 -16.92 -7.58 8.57
C ARG A 11 -15.71 -7.67 7.66
N LEU A 12 -15.93 -7.49 6.37
CA LEU A 12 -14.87 -7.20 5.42
C LEU A 12 -14.27 -5.83 5.77
N VAL A 13 -12.95 -5.77 5.88
CA VAL A 13 -12.21 -4.53 6.07
C VAL A 13 -11.24 -4.35 4.90
N ILE A 14 -11.37 -3.24 4.22
CA ILE A 14 -10.48 -2.83 3.13
C ILE A 14 -9.74 -1.57 3.60
N GLY A 15 -8.41 -1.62 3.57
CA GLY A 15 -7.55 -0.46 3.81
C GLY A 15 -7.01 0.07 2.49
N THR A 16 -7.18 1.36 2.22
CA THR A 16 -6.59 2.02 1.04
C THR A 16 -5.47 2.95 1.48
N HIS A 17 -4.32 2.86 0.83
CA HIS A 17 -3.13 3.62 1.21
C HIS A 17 -2.41 4.16 -0.02
N GLY A 18 -1.80 5.34 0.09
CA GLY A 18 -0.71 5.69 -0.82
C GLY A 18 0.56 4.91 -0.45
N ASP A 19 1.46 4.75 -1.39
CA ASP A 19 2.74 4.05 -1.21
C ASP A 19 3.57 4.58 -0.03
N GLY A 20 3.69 5.89 0.10
CA GLY A 20 4.37 6.53 1.22
C GLY A 20 3.70 6.23 2.57
N SER A 21 2.38 6.37 2.65
CA SER A 21 1.62 6.08 3.88
C SER A 21 1.77 4.61 4.30
N TYR A 22 1.77 3.70 3.34
CA TYR A 22 1.98 2.29 3.60
C TYR A 22 3.37 2.01 4.17
N MET A 23 4.43 2.60 3.57
CA MET A 23 5.80 2.47 4.09
C MET A 23 5.95 3.02 5.51
N PHE A 24 5.43 4.22 5.77
CA PHE A 24 5.52 4.85 7.09
C PHE A 24 4.76 4.09 8.17
N GLY A 25 3.76 3.30 7.79
CA GLY A 25 2.98 2.47 8.69
C GLY A 25 3.69 1.22 9.21
N ASN A 26 4.98 1.02 8.87
CA ASN A 26 5.74 -0.18 9.20
C ASN A 26 4.98 -1.48 8.82
N PRO A 27 4.75 -1.72 7.52
CA PRO A 27 3.82 -2.73 7.05
C PRO A 27 4.19 -4.16 7.47
N ILE A 28 5.47 -4.47 7.55
CA ILE A 28 5.94 -5.81 7.93
C ILE A 28 5.44 -6.16 9.33
N SER A 29 5.66 -5.29 10.31
CA SER A 29 5.17 -5.52 11.69
C SER A 29 3.65 -5.58 11.74
N ALA A 30 2.96 -4.72 10.98
CA ALA A 30 1.50 -4.71 10.92
C ALA A 30 0.94 -6.02 10.34
N HIS A 31 1.54 -6.52 9.25
CA HIS A 31 1.12 -7.80 8.66
C HIS A 31 1.38 -8.97 9.59
N TYR A 32 2.53 -8.98 10.27
CA TYR A 32 2.87 -10.03 11.23
C TYR A 32 1.85 -10.09 12.36
N VAL A 33 1.54 -8.95 12.99
CA VAL A 33 0.51 -8.88 14.05
C VAL A 33 -0.87 -9.25 13.50
N GLY A 34 -1.19 -8.83 12.27
CA GLY A 34 -2.46 -9.16 11.64
C GLY A 34 -2.64 -10.65 11.39
N ALA A 35 -1.57 -11.37 11.02
CA ALA A 35 -1.59 -12.82 10.87
C ALA A 35 -1.72 -13.53 12.23
N GLU A 36 -0.89 -13.14 13.20
CA GLU A 36 -0.91 -13.70 14.55
C GLU A 36 -2.28 -13.57 15.25
N GLN A 37 -2.97 -12.46 14.98
CA GLN A 37 -4.29 -12.18 15.56
C GLN A 37 -5.47 -12.64 14.68
N GLU A 38 -5.20 -13.35 13.58
CA GLU A 38 -6.22 -13.80 12.61
C GLU A 38 -7.13 -12.65 12.12
N LEU A 39 -6.51 -11.56 11.66
CA LEU A 39 -7.18 -10.37 11.18
C LEU A 39 -7.01 -10.23 9.65
N PRO A 40 -7.76 -10.98 8.83
CA PRO A 40 -7.69 -10.87 7.39
C PRO A 40 -8.24 -9.52 6.91
N VAL A 41 -7.37 -8.74 6.26
CA VAL A 41 -7.68 -7.42 5.71
C VAL A 41 -7.19 -7.37 4.26
N LEU A 42 -7.98 -6.77 3.38
CA LEU A 42 -7.54 -6.42 2.04
C LEU A 42 -6.90 -5.03 2.10
N THR A 43 -5.64 -4.93 1.72
CA THR A 43 -4.93 -3.65 1.58
C THR A 43 -4.74 -3.33 0.10
N VAL A 44 -5.18 -2.16 -0.33
CA VAL A 44 -4.96 -1.65 -1.69
C VAL A 44 -4.02 -0.46 -1.63
N ILE A 45 -2.91 -0.55 -2.35
CA ILE A 45 -1.89 0.50 -2.39
C ILE A 45 -1.99 1.23 -3.72
N PHE A 46 -2.27 2.53 -3.67
CA PHE A 46 -2.13 3.43 -4.80
C PHE A 46 -0.67 3.87 -4.91
N ASN A 47 0.06 3.20 -5.78
CA ASN A 47 1.49 3.36 -5.92
C ASN A 47 1.82 4.28 -7.10
N ASN A 48 2.06 5.54 -6.82
CA ASN A 48 2.52 6.52 -7.81
C ASN A 48 4.06 6.69 -7.80
N GLN A 49 4.78 5.83 -7.08
CA GLN A 49 6.24 5.82 -6.97
C GLN A 49 6.81 7.14 -6.41
N ARG A 50 6.05 7.82 -5.57
CA ARG A 50 6.45 9.13 -5.01
C ARG A 50 5.85 9.37 -3.64
N TRP A 51 6.64 9.96 -2.79
CA TRP A 51 6.13 10.60 -1.58
C TRP A 51 5.54 11.96 -1.90
N GLN A 52 4.45 11.94 -2.64
CA GLN A 52 3.86 13.14 -3.23
C GLN A 52 3.42 14.19 -2.21
N ALA A 53 2.95 13.78 -1.04
CA ALA A 53 2.58 14.71 0.03
C ALA A 53 3.81 15.47 0.55
N VAL A 54 4.92 14.79 0.75
CA VAL A 54 6.20 15.38 1.17
C VAL A 54 6.71 16.35 0.12
N ARG A 55 6.68 15.94 -1.15
CA ARG A 55 7.07 16.82 -2.26
C ARG A 55 6.23 18.09 -2.30
N ARG A 56 4.91 17.97 -2.23
CA ARG A 56 3.99 19.11 -2.24
C ARG A 56 4.25 20.06 -1.07
N ALA A 57 4.45 19.52 0.13
CA ALA A 57 4.76 20.33 1.32
C ALA A 57 6.05 21.13 1.12
N THR A 58 7.12 20.50 0.67
CA THR A 58 8.40 21.16 0.41
C THR A 58 8.27 22.28 -0.63
N VAL A 59 7.65 21.99 -1.77
CA VAL A 59 7.51 22.97 -2.86
C VAL A 59 6.56 24.11 -2.47
N SER A 60 5.53 23.86 -1.68
CA SER A 60 4.61 24.92 -1.24
C SER A 60 5.29 25.93 -0.32
N MET A 61 6.22 25.47 0.51
CA MET A 61 6.97 26.35 1.43
C MET A 61 8.19 27.01 0.77
N HIS A 62 8.84 26.32 -0.16
CA HIS A 62 10.09 26.75 -0.79
C HIS A 62 9.98 26.68 -2.32
N ARG A 63 9.13 27.54 -2.89
CA ARG A 63 8.81 27.52 -4.34
C ARG A 63 10.02 27.71 -5.24
N ASP A 64 11.00 28.47 -4.81
CA ASP A 64 12.24 28.77 -5.53
C ASP A 64 13.46 28.04 -4.96
N GLY A 65 13.24 27.09 -4.05
CA GLY A 65 14.29 26.29 -3.43
C GLY A 65 14.94 25.30 -4.39
N TYR A 66 16.09 24.76 -4.00
CA TYR A 66 16.82 23.76 -4.79
C TYR A 66 15.95 22.53 -5.10
N ALA A 67 15.17 22.05 -4.14
CA ALA A 67 14.29 20.91 -4.32
C ALA A 67 13.20 21.16 -5.39
N ALA A 68 12.66 22.38 -5.45
CA ALA A 68 11.64 22.76 -6.44
C ALA A 68 12.22 22.80 -7.87
N LYS A 69 13.49 23.20 -8.01
CA LYS A 69 14.21 23.29 -9.29
C LYS A 69 14.77 21.95 -9.78
N SER A 70 14.84 20.96 -8.90
CA SER A 70 15.34 19.65 -9.27
C SER A 70 14.30 18.86 -10.09
N PRO A 71 14.66 18.30 -11.24
CA PRO A 71 13.75 17.46 -12.04
C PRO A 71 13.35 16.19 -11.30
N LYS A 72 14.24 15.65 -10.45
CA LYS A 72 13.95 14.58 -9.48
C LYS A 72 14.25 15.11 -8.09
N GLN A 73 13.23 15.53 -7.37
CA GLN A 73 13.40 16.00 -6.00
C GLN A 73 13.96 14.87 -5.13
N PRO A 74 15.14 15.06 -4.50
CA PRO A 74 15.77 14.02 -3.69
C PRO A 74 14.82 13.44 -2.64
N ILE A 75 14.96 12.14 -2.38
CA ILE A 75 14.24 11.36 -1.36
C ILE A 75 12.75 11.13 -1.65
N THR A 76 12.11 11.90 -2.52
CA THR A 76 10.67 11.78 -2.76
C THR A 76 10.28 10.91 -3.96
N PHE A 77 11.24 10.59 -4.82
CA PHE A 77 11.05 9.70 -5.96
C PHE A 77 11.47 8.28 -5.60
N LEU A 78 10.59 7.31 -5.86
CA LEU A 78 10.77 5.90 -5.52
C LEU A 78 10.62 5.02 -6.77
N ASP A 79 11.18 5.49 -7.89
CA ASP A 79 10.97 4.90 -9.21
C ASP A 79 11.73 3.60 -9.48
N SER A 80 12.62 3.17 -8.57
CA SER A 80 13.49 2.03 -8.83
C SER A 80 12.92 0.67 -8.42
N VAL A 81 12.27 0.54 -7.27
CA VAL A 81 11.72 -0.78 -6.85
C VAL A 81 10.57 -0.58 -5.88
N THR A 82 9.38 -0.84 -6.33
CA THR A 82 8.20 -0.67 -5.49
C THR A 82 7.38 -1.95 -5.44
N ASN A 83 7.97 -2.98 -4.86
CA ASN A 83 7.32 -4.28 -4.66
C ASN A 83 6.67 -4.36 -3.26
N TYR A 84 5.84 -3.37 -2.94
CA TYR A 84 5.18 -3.26 -1.63
C TYR A 84 4.32 -4.47 -1.29
N GLN A 85 3.75 -5.13 -2.30
CA GLN A 85 2.95 -6.35 -2.12
C GLN A 85 3.73 -7.49 -1.45
N LYS A 86 5.05 -7.50 -1.57
CA LYS A 86 5.88 -8.53 -0.93
C LYS A 86 5.94 -8.42 0.59
N ALA A 87 5.60 -7.27 1.15
CA ALA A 87 5.62 -7.08 2.60
C ALA A 87 4.62 -7.99 3.34
N VAL A 88 3.54 -8.40 2.70
CA VAL A 88 2.55 -9.31 3.31
C VAL A 88 2.98 -10.77 3.28
N GLU A 89 3.90 -11.12 2.37
CA GLU A 89 4.38 -12.50 2.20
C GLU A 89 5.16 -13.00 3.43
N VAL A 90 5.79 -12.09 4.20
CA VAL A 90 6.48 -12.44 5.46
C VAL A 90 5.54 -13.02 6.53
N ALA A 91 4.23 -12.81 6.35
CA ALA A 91 3.18 -13.28 7.23
C ALA A 91 2.19 -14.20 6.47
N ASP A 92 2.69 -14.94 5.49
CA ASP A 92 1.94 -15.88 4.64
C ASP A 92 0.71 -15.26 3.96
N GLY A 93 0.71 -13.94 3.78
CA GLY A 93 -0.33 -13.22 3.06
C GLY A 93 -0.17 -13.29 1.55
N TYR A 94 -1.21 -12.86 0.84
CA TYR A 94 -1.23 -12.78 -0.62
C TYR A 94 -0.79 -11.41 -1.10
N GLY A 95 0.23 -11.35 -1.94
CA GLY A 95 0.74 -10.12 -2.54
C GLY A 95 0.63 -10.12 -4.06
N GLU A 96 -0.01 -9.09 -4.63
CA GLU A 96 -0.10 -8.93 -6.09
C GLU A 96 0.22 -7.50 -6.52
N LYS A 97 1.00 -7.36 -7.60
CA LYS A 97 1.31 -6.09 -8.24
C LYS A 97 0.53 -5.97 -9.55
N VAL A 98 -0.18 -4.88 -9.71
CA VAL A 98 -0.99 -4.57 -10.90
C VAL A 98 -0.38 -3.38 -11.63
N THR A 99 -0.10 -3.57 -12.92
CA THR A 99 0.48 -2.55 -13.81
C THR A 99 -0.43 -2.17 -14.96
N ASP A 100 -1.37 -3.06 -15.34
CA ASP A 100 -2.38 -2.80 -16.36
C ASP A 100 -3.71 -2.45 -15.68
N PRO A 101 -4.36 -1.32 -16.05
CA PRO A 101 -5.67 -0.95 -15.51
C PRO A 101 -6.75 -2.04 -15.67
N ASN A 102 -6.68 -2.84 -16.73
CA ASN A 102 -7.64 -3.93 -16.98
C ASN A 102 -7.53 -5.06 -15.97
N ASP A 103 -6.36 -5.21 -15.32
CA ASP A 103 -6.12 -6.25 -14.32
C ASP A 103 -6.56 -5.85 -12.90
N VAL A 104 -6.96 -4.59 -12.69
CA VAL A 104 -7.31 -4.09 -11.35
C VAL A 104 -8.49 -4.84 -10.77
N LEU A 105 -9.58 -4.96 -11.52
CA LEU A 105 -10.77 -5.66 -11.02
C LEU A 105 -10.50 -7.16 -10.76
N PRO A 106 -9.89 -7.91 -11.68
CA PRO A 106 -9.50 -9.31 -11.41
C PRO A 106 -8.59 -9.47 -10.19
N ALA A 107 -7.63 -8.54 -9.98
CA ALA A 107 -6.74 -8.59 -8.81
C ALA A 107 -7.50 -8.35 -7.50
N LEU A 108 -8.44 -7.40 -7.49
CA LEU A 108 -9.30 -7.14 -6.33
C LEU A 108 -10.18 -8.36 -6.01
N GLU A 109 -10.74 -9.04 -7.01
CA GLU A 109 -11.52 -10.26 -6.82
C GLU A 109 -10.68 -11.37 -6.18
N ARG A 110 -9.44 -11.57 -6.65
CA ARG A 110 -8.50 -12.52 -6.04
C ARG A 110 -8.19 -12.16 -4.59
N GLY A 111 -7.87 -10.87 -4.33
CA GLY A 111 -7.62 -10.38 -2.97
C GLY A 111 -8.82 -10.57 -2.04
N LEU A 112 -10.03 -10.29 -2.52
CA LEU A 112 -11.27 -10.50 -1.77
C LEU A 112 -11.50 -11.98 -1.45
N ARG A 113 -11.23 -12.87 -2.40
CA ARG A 113 -11.31 -14.32 -2.18
C ARG A 113 -10.34 -14.75 -1.08
N VAL A 114 -9.09 -14.31 -1.12
CA VAL A 114 -8.08 -14.64 -0.10
C VAL A 114 -8.55 -14.20 1.29
N VAL A 115 -9.04 -12.97 1.42
CA VAL A 115 -9.50 -12.43 2.70
C VAL A 115 -10.77 -13.12 3.21
N ASN A 116 -11.75 -13.36 2.33
CA ASN A 116 -13.06 -13.87 2.75
C ASN A 116 -13.10 -15.41 2.89
N VAL A 117 -12.39 -16.13 2.03
CA VAL A 117 -12.42 -17.60 1.98
C VAL A 117 -11.22 -18.20 2.68
N GLU A 118 -10.01 -17.77 2.32
CA GLU A 118 -8.77 -18.33 2.86
C GLU A 118 -8.41 -17.73 4.24
N LYS A 119 -9.09 -16.66 4.65
CA LYS A 119 -8.87 -15.98 5.93
C LYS A 119 -7.43 -15.49 6.13
N ARG A 120 -6.77 -15.12 5.04
CA ARG A 120 -5.42 -14.53 5.03
C ARG A 120 -5.46 -13.05 4.64
N GLN A 121 -4.43 -12.31 4.99
CA GLN A 121 -4.28 -10.93 4.52
C GLN A 121 -3.94 -10.89 3.03
N ALA A 122 -4.38 -9.85 2.34
CA ALA A 122 -4.04 -9.60 0.93
C ALA A 122 -3.57 -8.16 0.72
N VAL A 123 -2.56 -7.98 -0.12
CA VAL A 123 -2.06 -6.67 -0.56
C VAL A 123 -2.08 -6.60 -2.08
N ILE A 124 -2.85 -5.66 -2.61
CA ILE A 124 -2.88 -5.35 -4.04
C ILE A 124 -2.15 -4.00 -4.25
N ASN A 125 -1.02 -4.06 -4.90
CA ASN A 125 -0.16 -2.92 -5.20
C ASN A 125 -0.46 -2.44 -6.62
N VAL A 126 -1.28 -1.40 -6.75
CA VAL A 126 -1.72 -0.85 -8.04
C VAL A 126 -0.80 0.28 -8.44
N LEU A 127 -0.10 0.11 -9.56
CA LEU A 127 0.75 1.16 -10.12
C LEU A 127 -0.15 2.23 -10.76
N CYS A 128 0.01 3.48 -10.31
CA CYS A 128 -0.77 4.62 -10.76
C CYS A 128 0.11 5.66 -11.45
N SER A 129 -0.49 6.46 -12.33
CA SER A 129 0.16 7.69 -12.81
C SER A 129 0.32 8.69 -11.67
N ALA A 130 1.41 9.46 -11.72
CA ALA A 130 1.73 10.48 -10.70
C ALA A 130 1.05 11.82 -10.99
#